data_38262dff48f157f945076dae1848abda
#
_entry.id   38262dff48f157f945076dae1848abda
#
_cell.length_a   1.000
_cell.length_b   1.000
_cell.length_c   1.000
_cell.angle_alpha   90.00
_cell.angle_beta   90.00
_cell.angle_gamma   90.00
#
_symmetry.space_group_name_H-M   'P 1'
#
loop_
_entity.id
_entity.type
_entity.pdbx_description
1 polymer ?
#
loop_
_entity_poly.entity_id
_entity_poly.type
_entity_poly.pdbx_seq_one_letter_code
_entity_poly.pdbx_strand_id
1 'polypeptide(L)'
;AEVFAAEGYREMVVTSINVGKYGLDLAQGETIYSLLDRLCAGFPDIRLRLSSIEPTEVNDRLLAIATGRANFMPHFHIPLQSGDDQVLARMNRRYSRAEFAAVINRVHGALPEAAIGCDVLGGFPGETDREADNTLQLLTDLPVSYLHVFPYSRRPGTLAAASPQQLPGPVKEARVARLRNLDAAKREAFQGRQLGRVHRVLVERRDRRSGLLQGFSENYLPLHFPGGADRLHKIVPVRFDSLRDGRPFGCIVEELLEEKGESR
;
A
#
# COMPACT_ATOMS: atom_id res chain seq x y z
N ALA A 1 -21.17 0.10 6.09
CA ALA A 1 -20.29 0.63 7.15
C ALA A 1 -20.94 0.44 8.53
N GLU A 2 -22.20 0.85 8.72
CA GLU A 2 -22.93 0.74 10.01
C GLU A 2 -22.91 -0.67 10.60
N VAL A 3 -23.15 -1.70 9.79
CA VAL A 3 -23.11 -3.11 10.23
C VAL A 3 -21.73 -3.46 10.78
N PHE A 4 -20.66 -3.10 10.08
CA PHE A 4 -19.29 -3.37 10.56
C PHE A 4 -18.97 -2.59 11.84
N ALA A 5 -19.45 -1.36 11.95
CA ALA A 5 -19.29 -0.57 13.17
C ALA A 5 -20.02 -1.22 14.36
N ALA A 6 -21.25 -1.67 14.17
CA ALA A 6 -22.06 -2.35 15.19
C ALA A 6 -21.45 -3.70 15.63
N GLU A 7 -20.80 -4.41 14.72
CA GLU A 7 -20.08 -5.66 14.99
C GLU A 7 -18.68 -5.45 15.62
N GLY A 8 -18.26 -4.19 15.83
CA GLY A 8 -17.03 -3.85 16.53
C GLY A 8 -15.76 -3.90 15.68
N TYR A 9 -15.87 -3.95 14.35
CA TYR A 9 -14.70 -3.85 13.47
C TYR A 9 -13.97 -2.51 13.66
N ARG A 10 -12.65 -2.55 13.67
CA ARG A 10 -11.77 -1.39 13.93
C ARG A 10 -11.13 -0.81 12.67
N GLU A 11 -11.19 -1.51 11.56
CA GLU A 11 -10.69 -1.05 10.26
C GLU A 11 -11.63 -1.51 9.14
N MET A 12 -11.90 -0.62 8.18
CA MET A 12 -12.58 -0.91 6.93
C MET A 12 -11.65 -0.64 5.75
N VAL A 13 -11.58 -1.58 4.82
CA VAL A 13 -10.83 -1.42 3.57
C VAL A 13 -11.81 -1.14 2.45
N VAL A 14 -11.70 0.04 1.83
CA VAL A 14 -12.48 0.40 0.64
C VAL A 14 -11.77 -0.13 -0.59
N THR A 15 -12.41 -1.05 -1.29
CA THR A 15 -11.83 -1.75 -2.44
C THR A 15 -12.81 -1.91 -3.58
N SER A 16 -12.30 -1.91 -4.80
CA SER A 16 -13.00 -2.36 -6.01
C SER A 16 -12.00 -2.67 -7.11
N ILE A 17 -12.49 -3.14 -8.28
CA ILE A 17 -11.64 -3.37 -9.48
C ILE A 17 -11.01 -2.04 -9.94
N ASN A 18 -11.74 -0.92 -9.84
CA ASN A 18 -11.25 0.43 -10.09
C ASN A 18 -11.99 1.39 -9.16
N VAL A 19 -11.42 1.59 -7.98
CA VAL A 19 -12.06 2.34 -6.90
C VAL A 19 -12.28 3.82 -7.25
N GLY A 20 -11.38 4.42 -8.01
CA GLY A 20 -11.47 5.82 -8.40
C GLY A 20 -12.62 6.15 -9.36
N LYS A 21 -13.20 5.13 -9.99
CA LYS A 21 -14.39 5.28 -10.86
C LYS A 21 -15.71 5.15 -10.13
N TYR A 22 -15.68 4.99 -8.81
CA TYR A 22 -16.91 4.97 -8.02
C TYR A 22 -17.73 6.24 -8.26
N GLY A 23 -19.03 6.06 -8.50
CA GLY A 23 -20.00 7.14 -8.65
C GLY A 23 -20.15 7.69 -10.06
N LEU A 24 -19.32 7.29 -11.04
CA LEU A 24 -19.46 7.79 -12.43
C LEU A 24 -20.79 7.39 -13.09
N ASP A 25 -21.42 6.34 -12.62
CA ASP A 25 -22.71 5.81 -13.05
C ASP A 25 -23.88 6.31 -12.17
N LEU A 26 -23.61 7.06 -11.11
CA LEU A 26 -24.62 7.58 -10.20
C LEU A 26 -25.06 9.00 -10.62
N ALA A 27 -26.38 9.22 -10.69
CA ALA A 27 -26.97 10.48 -11.16
C ALA A 27 -26.67 11.71 -10.27
N GLN A 28 -26.16 11.53 -9.06
CA GLN A 28 -26.00 12.58 -8.05
C GLN A 28 -24.58 13.17 -7.96
N GLY A 29 -23.70 12.89 -8.92
CA GLY A 29 -22.32 13.42 -8.90
C GLY A 29 -21.46 12.90 -7.76
N GLU A 30 -21.81 11.75 -7.20
CA GLU A 30 -21.03 11.06 -6.18
C GLU A 30 -19.66 10.64 -6.73
N THR A 31 -18.66 10.68 -5.89
CA THR A 31 -17.28 10.28 -6.24
C THR A 31 -16.69 9.44 -5.12
N ILE A 32 -15.59 8.72 -5.41
CA ILE A 32 -14.85 8.04 -4.37
C ILE A 32 -14.43 9.00 -3.25
N TYR A 33 -14.09 10.23 -3.59
CA TYR A 33 -13.63 11.23 -2.61
C TYR A 33 -14.77 11.64 -1.67
N SER A 34 -15.98 11.89 -2.17
CA SER A 34 -17.15 12.19 -1.33
C SER A 34 -17.54 11.00 -0.45
N LEU A 35 -17.41 9.78 -0.96
CA LEU A 35 -17.63 8.56 -0.18
C LEU A 35 -16.61 8.43 0.96
N LEU A 36 -15.32 8.56 0.66
CA LEU A 36 -14.24 8.45 1.65
C LEU A 36 -14.38 9.50 2.75
N ASP A 37 -14.66 10.74 2.39
CA ASP A 37 -14.85 11.82 3.36
C ASP A 37 -16.05 11.56 4.27
N ARG A 38 -17.20 11.13 3.73
CA ARG A 38 -18.38 10.76 4.51
C ARG A 38 -18.14 9.56 5.42
N LEU A 39 -17.41 8.55 4.95
CA LEU A 39 -17.08 7.39 5.77
C LEU A 39 -16.15 7.79 6.93
N CYS A 40 -15.13 8.61 6.67
CA CYS A 40 -14.26 9.11 7.72
C CYS A 40 -15.04 9.95 8.76
N ALA A 41 -15.93 10.83 8.31
CA ALA A 41 -16.72 11.68 9.20
C ALA A 41 -17.75 10.88 10.00
N GLY A 42 -18.43 9.91 9.38
CA GLY A 42 -19.48 9.12 10.01
C GLY A 42 -18.97 8.04 10.97
N PHE A 43 -17.71 7.62 10.83
CA PHE A 43 -17.12 6.54 11.62
C PHE A 43 -15.72 6.92 12.14
N PRO A 44 -15.59 7.97 12.98
CA PRO A 44 -14.29 8.52 13.38
C PRO A 44 -13.40 7.52 14.17
N ASP A 45 -14.00 6.54 14.84
CA ASP A 45 -13.31 5.52 15.61
C ASP A 45 -12.87 4.30 14.80
N ILE A 46 -13.26 4.23 13.52
CA ILE A 46 -12.91 3.14 12.60
C ILE A 46 -11.87 3.65 11.61
N ARG A 47 -10.78 2.92 11.47
CA ARG A 47 -9.77 3.18 10.45
C ARG A 47 -10.35 2.95 9.06
N LEU A 48 -10.08 3.87 8.15
CA LEU A 48 -10.43 3.73 6.76
C LEU A 48 -9.16 3.58 5.92
N ARG A 49 -9.01 2.44 5.27
CA ARG A 49 -7.91 2.16 4.36
C ARG A 49 -8.40 2.07 2.94
N LEU A 50 -7.72 2.78 2.04
CA LEU A 50 -7.96 2.68 0.61
C LEU A 50 -7.11 1.54 0.03
N SER A 51 -7.71 0.72 -0.82
CA SER A 51 -6.96 -0.26 -1.61
C SER A 51 -6.28 0.42 -2.82
N SER A 52 -5.97 -0.33 -3.87
CA SER A 52 -5.29 0.21 -5.06
C SER A 52 -6.07 1.34 -5.71
N ILE A 53 -5.37 2.41 -6.06
CA ILE A 53 -5.92 3.56 -6.80
C ILE A 53 -4.99 3.88 -7.97
N GLU A 54 -5.56 4.16 -9.15
CA GLU A 54 -4.77 4.50 -10.34
C GLU A 54 -4.05 5.84 -10.17
N PRO A 55 -2.85 6.01 -10.73
CA PRO A 55 -2.07 7.26 -10.59
C PRO A 55 -2.86 8.50 -10.99
N THR A 56 -3.67 8.43 -12.03
CA THR A 56 -4.50 9.53 -12.54
C THR A 56 -5.65 9.94 -11.60
N GLU A 57 -5.95 9.12 -10.61
CA GLU A 57 -7.02 9.33 -9.65
C GLU A 57 -6.51 9.85 -8.30
N VAL A 58 -5.19 9.90 -8.09
CA VAL A 58 -4.58 10.54 -6.92
C VAL A 58 -4.51 12.04 -7.14
N ASN A 59 -5.46 12.76 -6.55
CA ASN A 59 -5.60 14.20 -6.70
C ASN A 59 -5.62 14.94 -5.35
N ASP A 60 -5.76 16.27 -5.39
CA ASP A 60 -5.72 17.10 -4.19
C ASP A 60 -6.88 16.82 -3.22
N ARG A 61 -8.03 16.36 -3.72
CA ARG A 61 -9.17 15.97 -2.87
C ARG A 61 -8.82 14.74 -2.02
N LEU A 62 -8.19 13.73 -2.64
CA LEU A 62 -7.74 12.54 -1.91
C LEU A 62 -6.69 12.92 -0.86
N LEU A 63 -5.73 13.75 -1.24
CA LEU A 63 -4.67 14.19 -0.31
C LEU A 63 -5.25 15.03 0.83
N ALA A 64 -6.22 15.91 0.56
CA ALA A 64 -6.90 16.67 1.61
C ALA A 64 -7.63 15.77 2.61
N ILE A 65 -8.29 14.70 2.15
CA ILE A 65 -8.92 13.70 3.03
C ILE A 65 -7.83 12.99 3.85
N ALA A 66 -6.78 12.51 3.17
CA ALA A 66 -5.72 11.73 3.81
C ALA A 66 -4.93 12.52 4.87
N THR A 67 -4.78 13.83 4.70
CA THR A 67 -4.12 14.71 5.67
C THR A 67 -5.08 15.27 6.71
N GLY A 68 -6.36 15.47 6.36
CA GLY A 68 -7.35 16.11 7.23
C GLY A 68 -8.16 15.14 8.10
N ARG A 69 -8.16 13.83 7.81
CA ARG A 69 -8.94 12.82 8.53
C ARG A 69 -8.01 11.87 9.30
N ALA A 70 -8.01 11.98 10.62
CA ALA A 70 -7.14 11.17 11.50
C ALA A 70 -7.36 9.65 11.39
N ASN A 71 -8.53 9.23 10.95
CA ASN A 71 -8.89 7.82 10.74
C ASN A 71 -8.70 7.34 9.30
N PHE A 72 -8.25 8.18 8.37
CA PHE A 72 -7.77 7.74 7.05
C PHE A 72 -6.34 7.22 7.18
N MET A 73 -6.11 5.97 6.79
CA MET A 73 -4.81 5.34 7.01
C MET A 73 -3.76 5.80 5.99
N PRO A 74 -2.56 6.20 6.44
CA PRO A 74 -1.48 6.68 5.57
C PRO A 74 -0.78 5.51 4.85
N HIS A 75 -1.52 4.86 3.98
CA HIS A 75 -1.07 3.75 3.15
C HIS A 75 -1.72 3.87 1.77
N PHE A 76 -0.91 3.92 0.73
CA PHE A 76 -1.34 4.02 -0.66
C PHE A 76 -0.76 2.87 -1.47
N HIS A 77 -1.59 2.25 -2.28
CA HIS A 77 -1.14 1.30 -3.28
C HIS A 77 -1.47 1.88 -4.65
N ILE A 78 -0.41 2.26 -5.41
CA ILE A 78 -0.52 2.99 -6.68
C ILE A 78 0.19 2.16 -7.76
N PRO A 79 -0.54 1.41 -8.61
CA PRO A 79 0.08 0.54 -9.62
C PRO A 79 0.88 1.33 -10.65
N LEU A 80 2.17 0.97 -10.84
CA LEU A 80 3.04 1.55 -11.87
C LEU A 80 3.00 0.74 -13.16
N GLN A 81 3.06 -0.57 -13.04
CA GLN A 81 3.23 -1.57 -14.10
C GLN A 81 4.58 -1.55 -14.80
N SER A 82 5.04 -0.40 -15.33
CA SER A 82 6.36 -0.20 -15.92
C SER A 82 6.83 1.25 -15.73
N GLY A 83 8.13 1.45 -15.59
CA GLY A 83 8.77 2.78 -15.51
C GLY A 83 9.28 3.29 -16.86
N ASP A 84 8.81 2.72 -17.97
CA ASP A 84 9.15 3.15 -19.33
C ASP A 84 7.90 3.51 -20.12
N ASP A 85 7.90 4.70 -20.74
CA ASP A 85 6.71 5.23 -21.44
C ASP A 85 6.30 4.41 -22.65
N GLN A 86 7.25 3.77 -23.37
CA GLN A 86 6.92 2.91 -24.51
C GLN A 86 6.26 1.62 -24.04
N VAL A 87 6.70 1.06 -22.91
CA VAL A 87 6.07 -0.12 -22.30
C VAL A 87 4.69 0.24 -21.78
N LEU A 88 4.53 1.36 -21.08
CA LEU A 88 3.23 1.85 -20.60
C LEU A 88 2.23 2.05 -21.75
N ALA A 89 2.68 2.63 -22.86
CA ALA A 89 1.85 2.78 -24.07
C ALA A 89 1.41 1.42 -24.64
N ARG A 90 2.33 0.44 -24.74
CA ARG A 90 2.01 -0.93 -25.17
C ARG A 90 1.04 -1.65 -24.21
N MET A 91 1.07 -1.30 -22.90
CA MET A 91 0.13 -1.78 -21.88
C MET A 91 -1.20 -1.02 -21.89
N ASN A 92 -1.38 -0.04 -22.81
CA ASN A 92 -2.55 0.85 -22.85
C ASN A 92 -2.77 1.63 -21.55
N ARG A 93 -1.67 2.04 -20.87
CA ARG A 93 -1.74 2.91 -19.70
C ARG A 93 -1.86 4.37 -20.13
N ARG A 94 -2.64 5.15 -19.37
CA ARG A 94 -2.99 6.54 -19.70
C ARG A 94 -2.19 7.55 -18.85
N TYR A 95 -0.99 7.18 -18.45
CA TYR A 95 -0.05 8.02 -17.71
C TYR A 95 1.38 7.71 -18.15
N SER A 96 2.23 8.69 -18.02
CA SER A 96 3.66 8.60 -18.27
C SER A 96 4.43 8.28 -16.96
N ARG A 97 5.70 7.88 -17.10
CA ARG A 97 6.63 7.74 -15.98
C ARG A 97 6.80 9.05 -15.20
N ALA A 98 6.78 10.20 -15.87
CA ALA A 98 6.91 11.50 -15.24
C ALA A 98 5.67 11.85 -14.40
N GLU A 99 4.46 11.60 -14.91
CA GLU A 99 3.21 11.80 -14.16
C GLU A 99 3.15 10.87 -12.96
N PHE A 100 3.54 9.59 -13.10
CA PHE A 100 3.63 8.69 -11.97
C PHE A 100 4.60 9.21 -10.90
N ALA A 101 5.80 9.63 -11.29
CA ALA A 101 6.79 10.19 -10.38
C ALA A 101 6.25 11.42 -9.63
N ALA A 102 5.58 12.32 -10.34
CA ALA A 102 4.96 13.50 -9.74
C ALA A 102 3.89 13.12 -8.69
N VAL A 103 3.07 12.11 -8.97
CA VAL A 103 2.07 11.59 -8.02
C VAL A 103 2.73 11.04 -6.76
N ILE A 104 3.73 10.15 -6.90
CA ILE A 104 4.43 9.56 -5.75
C ILE A 104 5.09 10.63 -4.88
N ASN A 105 5.79 11.59 -5.50
CA ASN A 105 6.44 12.68 -4.78
C ASN A 105 5.42 13.59 -4.07
N ARG A 106 4.26 13.84 -4.67
CA ARG A 106 3.19 14.62 -4.06
C ARG A 106 2.58 13.91 -2.85
N VAL A 107 2.32 12.60 -2.95
CA VAL A 107 1.85 11.79 -1.81
C VAL A 107 2.88 11.80 -0.68
N HIS A 108 4.15 11.57 -1.01
CA HIS A 108 5.24 11.56 -0.02
C HIS A 108 5.44 12.94 0.62
N GLY A 109 5.35 14.02 -0.16
CA GLY A 109 5.44 15.39 0.35
C GLY A 109 4.31 15.75 1.31
N ALA A 110 3.09 15.28 1.04
CA ALA A 110 1.93 15.50 1.91
C ALA A 110 1.93 14.60 3.15
N LEU A 111 2.41 13.37 3.02
CA LEU A 111 2.39 12.33 4.05
C LEU A 111 3.74 11.57 4.07
N PRO A 112 4.82 12.14 4.63
CA PRO A 112 6.16 11.55 4.58
C PRO A 112 6.27 10.16 5.24
N GLU A 113 5.39 9.87 6.20
CA GLU A 113 5.35 8.60 6.93
C GLU A 113 4.44 7.55 6.31
N ALA A 114 3.73 7.91 5.22
CA ALA A 114 2.87 6.96 4.53
C ALA A 114 3.69 5.83 3.88
N ALA A 115 3.17 4.62 3.93
CA ALA A 115 3.66 3.56 3.08
C ALA A 115 3.07 3.71 1.66
N ILE A 116 3.94 3.71 0.66
CA ILE A 116 3.54 3.76 -0.75
C ILE A 116 3.99 2.47 -1.42
N GLY A 117 3.04 1.65 -1.84
CA GLY A 117 3.26 0.42 -2.58
C GLY A 117 2.97 0.57 -4.05
N CYS A 118 3.67 -0.21 -4.88
CA CYS A 118 3.47 -0.24 -6.33
C CYS A 118 3.41 -1.66 -6.85
N ASP A 119 2.53 -1.90 -7.83
CA ASP A 119 2.63 -3.08 -8.70
C ASP A 119 3.61 -2.80 -9.83
N VAL A 120 4.50 -3.75 -10.11
CA VAL A 120 5.42 -3.69 -11.24
C VAL A 120 5.50 -5.05 -11.94
N LEU A 121 5.52 -5.02 -13.27
CA LEU A 121 5.51 -6.20 -14.10
C LEU A 121 6.83 -6.29 -14.86
N GLY A 122 7.56 -7.40 -14.69
CA GLY A 122 8.80 -7.65 -15.42
C GLY A 122 8.60 -8.58 -16.61
N GLY A 123 9.20 -8.23 -17.76
CA GLY A 123 9.22 -9.08 -18.93
C GLY A 123 7.96 -9.01 -19.79
N PHE A 124 7.37 -7.83 -19.95
CA PHE A 124 6.28 -7.59 -20.91
C PHE A 124 6.74 -7.87 -22.35
N PRO A 125 5.87 -8.36 -23.25
CA PRO A 125 6.26 -8.65 -24.65
C PRO A 125 6.93 -7.46 -25.33
N GLY A 126 8.10 -7.71 -25.93
CA GLY A 126 8.92 -6.70 -26.59
C GLY A 126 9.65 -5.72 -25.66
N GLU A 127 9.62 -5.92 -24.33
CA GLU A 127 10.40 -5.11 -23.42
C GLU A 127 11.89 -5.34 -23.65
N THR A 128 12.64 -4.29 -23.92
CA THR A 128 14.10 -4.29 -24.08
C THR A 128 14.81 -4.20 -22.73
N ASP A 129 16.13 -4.44 -22.69
CA ASP A 129 16.92 -4.29 -21.46
C ASP A 129 16.93 -2.83 -20.99
N ARG A 130 17.02 -1.87 -21.91
CA ARG A 130 16.95 -0.44 -21.61
C ARG A 130 15.61 -0.06 -20.96
N GLU A 131 14.49 -0.58 -21.45
CA GLU A 131 13.16 -0.31 -20.88
C GLU A 131 13.01 -0.92 -19.48
N ALA A 132 13.58 -2.13 -19.27
CA ALA A 132 13.64 -2.75 -17.94
C ALA A 132 14.54 -1.94 -16.97
N ASP A 133 15.69 -1.41 -17.45
CA ASP A 133 16.56 -0.54 -16.68
C ASP A 133 15.88 0.79 -16.33
N ASN A 134 15.13 1.39 -17.25
CA ASN A 134 14.33 2.59 -16.98
C ASN A 134 13.33 2.37 -15.84
N THR A 135 12.69 1.19 -15.81
CA THR A 135 11.77 0.81 -14.73
C THR A 135 12.49 0.68 -13.38
N LEU A 136 13.62 -0.02 -13.37
CA LEU A 136 14.42 -0.19 -12.16
C LEU A 136 14.93 1.15 -11.63
N GLN A 137 15.44 2.02 -12.51
CA GLN A 137 15.96 3.35 -12.13
C GLN A 137 14.85 4.23 -11.55
N LEU A 138 13.69 4.32 -12.22
CA LEU A 138 12.56 5.11 -11.72
C LEU A 138 12.17 4.69 -10.30
N LEU A 139 12.01 3.37 -10.08
CA LEU A 139 11.63 2.85 -8.77
C LEU A 139 12.74 3.02 -7.72
N THR A 140 14.00 3.04 -8.13
CA THR A 140 15.13 3.33 -7.22
C THR A 140 15.05 4.75 -6.69
N ASP A 141 14.75 5.71 -7.56
CA ASP A 141 14.77 7.15 -7.25
C ASP A 141 13.53 7.61 -6.47
N LEU A 142 12.39 6.91 -6.64
CA LEU A 142 11.15 7.30 -5.99
C LEU A 142 11.03 6.84 -4.53
N PRO A 143 10.35 7.60 -3.66
CA PRO A 143 10.14 7.27 -2.25
C PRO A 143 9.03 6.21 -2.05
N VAL A 144 9.07 5.13 -2.83
CA VAL A 144 8.19 3.98 -2.64
C VAL A 144 8.71 3.09 -1.51
N SER A 145 7.80 2.48 -0.76
CA SER A 145 8.10 1.69 0.43
C SER A 145 8.23 0.20 0.14
N TYR A 146 7.50 -0.29 -0.86
CA TYR A 146 7.51 -1.70 -1.26
C TYR A 146 6.97 -1.88 -2.68
N LEU A 147 7.30 -3.01 -3.29
CA LEU A 147 6.85 -3.41 -4.62
C LEU A 147 6.14 -4.76 -4.56
N HIS A 148 5.06 -4.89 -5.32
CA HIS A 148 4.55 -6.19 -5.72
C HIS A 148 5.07 -6.49 -7.12
N VAL A 149 5.99 -7.42 -7.22
CA VAL A 149 6.69 -7.77 -8.46
C VAL A 149 6.08 -9.00 -9.08
N PHE A 150 5.56 -8.84 -10.30
CA PHE A 150 4.94 -9.91 -11.08
C PHE A 150 5.75 -10.20 -12.36
N PRO A 151 6.04 -11.47 -12.69
CA PRO A 151 6.45 -11.82 -14.02
C PRO A 151 5.27 -11.66 -14.97
N TYR A 152 5.51 -11.18 -16.20
CA TYR A 152 4.47 -11.19 -17.22
C TYR A 152 3.98 -12.62 -17.47
N SER A 153 2.67 -12.81 -17.40
CA SER A 153 1.98 -14.06 -17.67
C SER A 153 0.99 -13.88 -18.85
N ARG A 154 1.08 -14.76 -19.83
CA ARG A 154 0.16 -14.73 -20.99
C ARG A 154 -1.28 -14.98 -20.53
N ARG A 155 -2.16 -14.06 -20.87
CA ARG A 155 -3.61 -14.16 -20.61
C ARG A 155 -4.33 -14.37 -21.94
N PRO A 156 -4.96 -15.53 -22.21
CA PRO A 156 -5.70 -15.76 -23.44
C PRO A 156 -6.66 -14.61 -23.76
N GLY A 157 -6.77 -14.25 -25.04
CA GLY A 157 -7.65 -13.18 -25.50
C GLY A 157 -7.09 -11.76 -25.40
N THR A 158 -5.87 -11.57 -24.85
CA THR A 158 -5.24 -10.24 -24.78
C THR A 158 -4.29 -9.99 -25.97
N LEU A 159 -4.17 -8.73 -26.40
CA LEU A 159 -3.19 -8.33 -27.43
C LEU A 159 -1.75 -8.69 -27.03
N ALA A 160 -1.41 -8.52 -25.77
CA ALA A 160 -0.10 -8.88 -25.25
C ALA A 160 0.19 -10.39 -25.38
N ALA A 161 -0.81 -11.24 -25.17
CA ALA A 161 -0.66 -12.69 -25.35
C ALA A 161 -0.46 -13.09 -26.82
N ALA A 162 -1.04 -12.33 -27.73
CA ALA A 162 -0.91 -12.54 -29.20
C ALA A 162 0.38 -11.96 -29.78
N SER A 163 1.11 -11.13 -29.03
CA SER A 163 2.37 -10.52 -29.50
C SER A 163 3.40 -11.59 -29.87
N PRO A 164 4.06 -11.49 -31.05
CA PRO A 164 5.15 -12.37 -31.41
C PRO A 164 6.43 -12.14 -30.62
N GLN A 165 6.54 -11.00 -29.93
CA GLN A 165 7.73 -10.58 -29.18
C GLN A 165 7.72 -11.11 -27.73
N GLN A 166 7.27 -12.34 -27.51
CA GLN A 166 7.30 -12.95 -26.18
C GLN A 166 8.74 -13.15 -25.71
N LEU A 167 9.03 -12.73 -24.48
CA LEU A 167 10.36 -12.91 -23.91
C LEU A 167 10.54 -14.34 -23.38
N PRO A 168 11.76 -14.90 -23.49
CA PRO A 168 12.12 -16.17 -22.87
C PRO A 168 11.96 -16.16 -21.36
N GLY A 169 11.61 -17.32 -20.77
CA GLY A 169 11.46 -17.50 -19.32
C GLY A 169 12.65 -16.95 -18.51
N PRO A 170 13.89 -17.35 -18.82
CA PRO A 170 15.09 -16.88 -18.08
C PRO A 170 15.24 -15.34 -18.09
N VAL A 171 14.92 -14.67 -19.20
CA VAL A 171 14.98 -13.20 -19.27
C VAL A 171 13.96 -12.56 -18.33
N LYS A 172 12.72 -13.07 -18.32
CA LYS A 172 11.69 -12.60 -17.39
C LYS A 172 12.09 -12.81 -15.93
N GLU A 173 12.60 -13.99 -15.62
CA GLU A 173 13.07 -14.34 -14.28
C GLU A 173 14.20 -13.42 -13.79
N ALA A 174 15.18 -13.15 -14.64
CA ALA A 174 16.29 -12.24 -14.33
C ALA A 174 15.80 -10.81 -14.04
N ARG A 175 14.86 -10.27 -14.84
CA ARG A 175 14.27 -8.94 -14.62
C ARG A 175 13.46 -8.89 -13.33
N VAL A 176 12.63 -9.89 -13.08
CA VAL A 176 11.85 -10.03 -11.84
C VAL A 176 12.76 -10.15 -10.61
N ALA A 177 13.87 -10.89 -10.71
CA ALA A 177 14.83 -11.00 -9.61
C ALA A 177 15.45 -9.64 -9.25
N ARG A 178 15.83 -8.82 -10.24
CA ARG A 178 16.34 -7.46 -10.01
C ARG A 178 15.31 -6.58 -9.28
N LEU A 179 14.05 -6.61 -9.70
CA LEU A 179 12.96 -5.85 -9.08
C LEU A 179 12.66 -6.36 -7.65
N ARG A 180 12.73 -7.67 -7.40
CA ARG A 180 12.57 -8.24 -6.05
C ARG A 180 13.71 -7.84 -5.11
N ASN A 181 14.94 -7.76 -5.61
CA ASN A 181 16.06 -7.25 -4.82
C ASN A 181 15.84 -5.77 -4.45
N LEU A 182 15.34 -4.97 -5.38
CA LEU A 182 14.97 -3.59 -5.10
C LEU A 182 13.81 -3.51 -4.07
N ASP A 183 12.77 -4.36 -4.19
CA ASP A 183 11.69 -4.44 -3.20
C ASP A 183 12.23 -4.71 -1.79
N ALA A 184 13.14 -5.68 -1.64
CA ALA A 184 13.75 -5.99 -0.36
C ALA A 184 14.48 -4.79 0.24
N ALA A 185 15.29 -4.09 -0.56
CA ALA A 185 15.99 -2.88 -0.13
C ALA A 185 15.04 -1.73 0.24
N LYS A 186 13.94 -1.54 -0.53
CA LYS A 186 12.93 -0.51 -0.23
C LYS A 186 12.18 -0.80 1.07
N ARG A 187 11.79 -2.06 1.29
CA ARG A 187 11.16 -2.49 2.56
C ARG A 187 12.09 -2.26 3.75
N GLU A 188 13.34 -2.67 3.63
CA GLU A 188 14.33 -2.47 4.69
C GLU A 188 14.53 -0.98 5.01
N ALA A 189 14.66 -0.14 3.99
CA ALA A 189 14.78 1.30 4.16
C ALA A 189 13.53 1.92 4.79
N PHE A 190 12.32 1.50 4.39
CA PHE A 190 11.08 1.95 5.01
C PHE A 190 11.00 1.52 6.48
N GLN A 191 11.24 0.25 6.76
CA GLN A 191 11.24 -0.29 8.12
C GLN A 191 12.29 0.41 9.00
N GLY A 192 13.49 0.67 8.48
CA GLY A 192 14.55 1.40 9.19
C GLY A 192 14.11 2.79 9.65
N ARG A 193 13.35 3.52 8.83
CA ARG A 193 12.79 4.82 9.22
C ARG A 193 11.73 4.75 10.31
N GLN A 194 11.08 3.60 10.48
CA GLN A 194 10.03 3.38 11.49
C GLN A 194 10.59 2.86 12.82
N LEU A 195 11.87 2.47 12.87
CA LEU A 195 12.51 1.92 14.07
C LEU A 195 12.50 2.94 15.22
N GLY A 196 12.17 2.48 16.41
CA GLY A 196 12.04 3.30 17.63
C GLY A 196 10.72 4.07 17.75
N ARG A 197 9.89 4.11 16.71
CA ARG A 197 8.61 4.82 16.72
C ARG A 197 7.51 3.97 17.35
N VAL A 198 6.52 4.65 17.92
CA VAL A 198 5.31 4.02 18.44
C VAL A 198 4.23 4.08 17.38
N HIS A 199 3.69 2.92 17.04
CA HIS A 199 2.63 2.74 16.08
C HIS A 199 1.33 2.30 16.75
N ARG A 200 0.21 2.72 16.20
CA ARG A 200 -1.11 2.20 16.59
C ARG A 200 -1.37 0.94 15.78
N VAL A 201 -1.20 -0.24 16.37
CA VAL A 201 -1.30 -1.53 15.69
C VAL A 201 -2.67 -2.16 15.92
N LEU A 202 -3.40 -2.47 14.85
CA LEU A 202 -4.58 -3.31 14.91
C LEU A 202 -4.13 -4.77 15.02
N VAL A 203 -4.44 -5.41 16.14
CA VAL A 203 -4.06 -6.80 16.40
C VAL A 203 -5.03 -7.74 15.69
N GLU A 204 -4.54 -8.47 14.69
CA GLU A 204 -5.39 -9.33 13.87
C GLU A 204 -5.39 -10.79 14.34
N ARG A 205 -4.24 -11.27 14.77
CA ARG A 205 -4.09 -12.69 15.13
C ARG A 205 -2.97 -12.92 16.14
N ARG A 206 -3.00 -14.14 16.72
CA ARG A 206 -1.90 -14.70 17.50
C ARG A 206 -1.26 -15.85 16.72
N ASP A 207 0.05 -15.78 16.53
CA ASP A 207 0.81 -16.87 15.92
C ASP A 207 0.83 -18.09 16.85
N ARG A 208 0.42 -19.25 16.35
CA ARG A 208 0.27 -20.46 17.16
C ARG A 208 1.61 -21.06 17.61
N ARG A 209 2.69 -20.81 16.86
CA ARG A 209 4.02 -21.39 17.16
C ARG A 209 4.81 -20.50 18.12
N SER A 210 4.89 -19.21 17.84
CA SER A 210 5.65 -18.25 18.65
C SER A 210 4.85 -17.71 19.84
N GLY A 211 3.52 -17.78 19.81
CA GLY A 211 2.63 -17.17 20.79
C GLY A 211 2.55 -15.63 20.68
N LEU A 212 3.25 -15.03 19.72
CA LEU A 212 3.25 -13.59 19.51
C LEU A 212 1.95 -13.11 18.88
N LEU A 213 1.54 -11.89 19.24
CA LEU A 213 0.52 -11.16 18.52
C LEU A 213 1.09 -10.62 17.23
N GLN A 214 0.24 -10.53 16.21
CA GLN A 214 0.55 -9.96 14.91
C GLN A 214 -0.54 -8.98 14.51
N GLY A 215 -0.14 -7.86 13.92
CA GLY A 215 -1.07 -6.86 13.42
C GLY A 215 -0.39 -5.85 12.52
N PHE A 216 -1.18 -4.91 12.01
CA PHE A 216 -0.69 -3.86 11.12
C PHE A 216 -0.85 -2.47 11.76
N SER A 217 0.19 -1.67 11.59
CA SER A 217 0.17 -0.25 11.96
C SER A 217 -0.76 0.56 11.03
N GLU A 218 -0.93 1.84 11.35
CA GLU A 218 -1.62 2.80 10.50
C GLU A 218 -1.04 2.89 9.08
N ASN A 219 0.30 2.86 8.95
CA ASN A 219 1.02 2.85 7.66
C ASN A 219 1.34 1.44 7.14
N TYR A 220 0.57 0.44 7.57
CA TYR A 220 0.62 -0.94 7.08
C TYR A 220 1.92 -1.70 7.37
N LEU A 221 2.69 -1.28 8.38
CA LEU A 221 3.85 -2.02 8.85
C LEU A 221 3.38 -3.27 9.63
N PRO A 222 3.76 -4.50 9.23
CA PRO A 222 3.43 -5.71 9.98
C PRO A 222 4.31 -5.79 11.23
N LEU A 223 3.72 -5.82 12.42
CA LEU A 223 4.44 -5.90 13.69
C LEU A 223 4.11 -7.20 14.42
N HIS A 224 5.15 -7.77 15.06
CA HIS A 224 5.08 -8.94 15.91
C HIS A 224 5.50 -8.52 17.32
N PHE A 225 4.73 -8.89 18.34
CA PHE A 225 5.00 -8.45 19.71
C PHE A 225 4.37 -9.38 20.73
N PRO A 226 4.92 -9.49 21.97
CA PRO A 226 4.30 -10.23 23.06
C PRO A 226 3.03 -9.54 23.54
N GLY A 227 2.03 -10.32 23.97
CA GLY A 227 0.79 -9.80 24.55
C GLY A 227 -0.24 -10.89 24.81
N GLY A 228 -1.25 -10.55 25.60
CA GLY A 228 -2.38 -11.41 25.93
C GLY A 228 -3.40 -11.49 24.79
N ALA A 229 -4.19 -12.59 24.77
CA ALA A 229 -5.27 -12.78 23.79
C ALA A 229 -6.40 -11.73 23.91
N ASP A 230 -6.52 -11.09 25.04
CA ASP A 230 -7.46 -9.99 25.30
C ASP A 230 -7.21 -8.75 24.42
N ARG A 231 -6.04 -8.67 23.79
CA ARG A 231 -5.68 -7.61 22.84
C ARG A 231 -6.11 -7.89 21.41
N LEU A 232 -6.58 -9.10 21.09
CA LEU A 232 -7.07 -9.44 19.74
C LEU A 232 -8.19 -8.48 19.31
N HIS A 233 -8.15 -8.06 18.04
CA HIS A 233 -9.09 -7.14 17.40
C HIS A 233 -9.14 -5.74 18.02
N LYS A 234 -8.15 -5.38 18.85
CA LYS A 234 -7.98 -4.05 19.41
C LYS A 234 -6.83 -3.31 18.73
N ILE A 235 -6.88 -1.98 18.79
CA ILE A 235 -5.78 -1.11 18.37
C ILE A 235 -4.95 -0.82 19.61
N VAL A 236 -3.67 -1.22 19.59
CA VAL A 236 -2.74 -1.03 20.71
C VAL A 236 -1.51 -0.23 20.29
N PRO A 237 -0.94 0.61 21.17
CA PRO A 237 0.32 1.30 20.89
C PRO A 237 1.48 0.30 21.00
N VAL A 238 2.25 0.14 19.92
CA VAL A 238 3.41 -0.75 19.86
C VAL A 238 4.62 0.04 19.40
N ARG A 239 5.69 0.05 20.21
CA ARG A 239 6.97 0.59 19.76
C ARG A 239 7.69 -0.46 18.91
N PHE A 240 8.16 -0.06 17.74
CA PHE A 240 8.95 -0.91 16.87
C PHE A 240 10.42 -0.92 17.36
N ASP A 241 10.89 -2.02 17.91
CA ASP A 241 12.19 -2.09 18.60
C ASP A 241 13.30 -2.72 17.77
N SER A 242 12.98 -3.69 16.90
CA SER A 242 14.01 -4.44 16.18
C SER A 242 13.47 -5.18 14.95
N LEU A 243 14.39 -5.54 14.05
CA LEU A 243 14.15 -6.53 13.01
C LEU A 243 14.73 -7.87 13.46
N ARG A 244 13.96 -8.96 13.33
CA ARG A 244 14.41 -10.34 13.57
C ARG A 244 14.06 -11.16 12.33
N ASP A 245 15.08 -11.67 11.66
CA ASP A 245 14.91 -12.38 10.38
C ASP A 245 14.08 -11.60 9.36
N GLY A 246 14.33 -10.29 9.25
CA GLY A 246 13.63 -9.37 8.34
C GLY A 246 12.19 -9.03 8.77
N ARG A 247 11.74 -9.46 9.95
CA ARG A 247 10.41 -9.17 10.49
C ARG A 247 10.46 -8.08 11.54
N PRO A 248 9.55 -7.09 11.49
CA PRO A 248 9.44 -6.07 12.54
C PRO A 248 8.93 -6.64 13.86
N PHE A 249 9.67 -6.39 14.93
CA PHE A 249 9.32 -6.75 16.30
C PHE A 249 9.21 -5.50 17.18
N GLY A 250 8.28 -5.55 18.12
CA GLY A 250 8.07 -4.44 19.03
C GLY A 250 7.55 -4.87 20.41
N CYS A 251 7.24 -3.90 21.22
CA CYS A 251 6.58 -4.10 22.51
C CYS A 251 5.40 -3.13 22.67
N ILE A 252 4.36 -3.54 23.40
CA ILE A 252 3.25 -2.68 23.78
C ILE A 252 3.76 -1.59 24.74
N VAL A 253 3.31 -0.35 24.53
CA VAL A 253 3.59 0.78 25.41
C VAL A 253 2.37 0.99 26.32
N GLU A 254 2.39 0.37 27.50
CA GLU A 254 1.23 0.32 28.42
C GLU A 254 0.83 1.71 28.90
N GLU A 255 1.77 2.62 29.14
CA GLU A 255 1.52 4.00 29.58
C GLU A 255 0.55 4.75 28.65
N LEU A 256 0.59 4.48 27.34
CA LEU A 256 -0.31 5.08 26.35
C LEU A 256 -1.70 4.39 26.27
N LEU A 257 -1.90 3.30 26.99
CA LEU A 257 -3.21 2.65 27.11
C LEU A 257 -4.02 3.25 28.25
N GLU A 258 -3.37 3.70 29.33
CA GLU A 258 -4.00 4.24 30.55
C GLU A 258 -4.59 5.63 30.29
N GLU A 259 -3.91 6.49 29.52
CA GLU A 259 -4.39 7.85 29.19
C GLU A 259 -5.75 7.89 28.46
N LYS A 260 -6.17 6.80 27.79
CA LYS A 260 -7.48 6.71 27.13
C LYS A 260 -8.59 6.12 28.01
N GLY A 261 -8.25 5.59 29.17
CA GLY A 261 -9.20 5.03 30.13
C GLY A 261 -9.83 6.07 31.06
N GLU A 262 -9.19 7.22 31.25
CA GLU A 262 -9.63 8.29 32.18
C GLU A 262 -10.53 9.35 31.52
N SER A 263 -10.76 9.28 30.19
CA SER A 263 -11.63 10.22 29.45
C SER A 263 -12.98 9.59 29.09
N ARG A 264 -13.68 9.01 30.05
CA ARG A 264 -15.07 8.55 29.91
C ARG A 264 -15.92 9.01 31.06
#